data_bffa8bfee296d77d5944aac8c124b80a
#
_entry.id   bffa8bfee296d77d5944aac8c124b80a
#
_cell.length_a   1.000
_cell.length_b   1.000
_cell.length_c   1.000
_cell.angle_alpha   90.00
_cell.angle_beta   90.00
_cell.angle_gamma   90.00
#
_symmetry.space_group_name_H-M   'P 1'
#
loop_
_entity.id
_entity.type
_entity.pdbx_description
1 polymer ?
#
loop_
_entity_poly.entity_id
_entity_poly.type
_entity_poly.pdbx_seq_one_letter_code
_entity_poly.pdbx_strand_id
1 'polypeptide(L)'
;MSGAEKLKEKIIAEAEAQAKRLLEEARQRADTIVAHGEREAAAKKDTLLAQARIQAEERKQRALTIAGLDARKQILAAKEALIEDTFNQALSRLQELDREKYRELIFPMILAAAQRGDEELIVSPDQRDYFDTSFLEKINEALRRQGKKGEIALAGETRPLKGGFVLRAGEVEFNNSFDSLLRMRRDLLEPAVAGMLFAQ
;
A
#
# COMPACT_ATOMS: atom_id res chain seq x y z
N MET A 1 62.51 -33.11 -82.53
CA MET A 1 62.09 -32.01 -81.61
C MET A 1 63.32 -31.18 -81.28
N SER A 2 63.26 -29.90 -81.51
CA SER A 2 64.34 -28.95 -81.20
C SER A 2 64.50 -28.79 -79.68
N GLY A 3 65.73 -28.52 -79.18
CA GLY A 3 65.97 -28.31 -77.78
C GLY A 3 65.12 -27.16 -77.13
N ALA A 4 64.72 -26.19 -77.97
CA ALA A 4 63.84 -25.07 -77.60
C ALA A 4 62.37 -25.52 -77.38
N GLU A 5 61.87 -26.48 -78.11
CA GLU A 5 60.52 -27.04 -77.89
C GLU A 5 60.41 -27.83 -76.59
N LYS A 6 61.41 -28.63 -76.27
CA LYS A 6 61.46 -29.30 -74.94
C LYS A 6 61.54 -28.36 -73.76
N LEU A 7 62.27 -27.28 -73.89
CA LEU A 7 62.36 -26.23 -72.86
C LEU A 7 61.04 -25.49 -72.64
N LYS A 8 60.35 -25.18 -73.78
CA LYS A 8 59.04 -24.56 -73.73
C LYS A 8 57.98 -25.45 -73.08
N GLU A 9 57.95 -26.75 -73.46
CA GLU A 9 57.05 -27.76 -72.82
C GLU A 9 57.31 -27.87 -71.32
N LYS A 10 58.59 -27.88 -70.89
CA LYS A 10 58.95 -27.96 -69.50
C LYS A 10 58.49 -26.67 -68.70
N ILE A 11 58.70 -25.47 -69.22
CA ILE A 11 58.25 -24.25 -68.66
C ILE A 11 56.73 -24.23 -68.52
N ILE A 12 55.99 -24.69 -69.54
CA ILE A 12 54.51 -24.71 -69.43
C ILE A 12 54.07 -25.76 -68.38
N ALA A 13 54.64 -26.92 -68.35
CA ALA A 13 54.32 -27.97 -67.37
C ALA A 13 54.63 -27.52 -65.90
N GLU A 14 55.74 -26.80 -65.71
CA GLU A 14 56.06 -26.24 -64.38
C GLU A 14 55.07 -25.09 -64.00
N ALA A 15 54.68 -24.22 -64.92
CA ALA A 15 53.70 -23.19 -64.71
C ALA A 15 52.30 -23.72 -64.34
N GLU A 16 51.88 -24.81 -65.09
CA GLU A 16 50.62 -25.48 -64.80
C GLU A 16 50.64 -26.17 -63.46
N ALA A 17 51.76 -26.80 -63.07
CA ALA A 17 51.91 -27.41 -61.74
C ALA A 17 51.88 -26.40 -60.63
N GLN A 18 52.52 -25.23 -60.79
CA GLN A 18 52.47 -24.15 -59.87
C GLN A 18 51.04 -23.56 -59.74
N ALA A 19 50.35 -23.31 -60.88
CA ALA A 19 48.96 -22.81 -60.83
C ALA A 19 48.03 -23.81 -60.09
N LYS A 20 48.20 -25.13 -60.38
CA LYS A 20 47.42 -26.13 -59.67
C LYS A 20 47.68 -26.17 -58.16
N ARG A 21 48.95 -26.06 -57.76
CA ARG A 21 49.29 -25.93 -56.33
C ARG A 21 48.67 -24.69 -55.67
N LEU A 22 48.77 -23.51 -56.31
CA LEU A 22 48.20 -22.29 -55.80
C LEU A 22 46.68 -22.35 -55.65
N LEU A 23 46.00 -22.96 -56.60
CA LEU A 23 44.56 -23.17 -56.53
C LEU A 23 44.18 -24.17 -55.42
N GLU A 24 44.94 -25.24 -55.21
CA GLU A 24 44.70 -26.17 -54.11
C GLU A 24 44.92 -25.52 -52.73
N GLU A 25 46.04 -24.77 -52.56
CA GLU A 25 46.29 -24.02 -51.35
C GLU A 25 45.21 -22.95 -51.06
N ALA A 26 44.74 -22.27 -52.11
CA ALA A 26 43.68 -21.25 -51.97
C ALA A 26 42.33 -21.90 -51.54
N ARG A 27 41.99 -23.07 -52.09
CA ARG A 27 40.81 -23.85 -51.69
C ARG A 27 40.92 -24.30 -50.23
N GLN A 28 42.04 -24.90 -49.84
CA GLN A 28 42.27 -25.31 -48.45
C GLN A 28 42.19 -24.18 -47.45
N ARG A 29 42.69 -22.99 -47.80
CA ARG A 29 42.56 -21.78 -46.98
C ARG A 29 41.10 -21.33 -46.90
N ALA A 30 40.38 -21.32 -48.02
CA ALA A 30 38.98 -20.99 -48.06
C ALA A 30 38.14 -21.93 -47.17
N ASP A 31 38.35 -23.23 -47.31
CA ASP A 31 37.65 -24.24 -46.49
C ASP A 31 37.97 -24.09 -44.99
N THR A 32 39.21 -23.77 -44.66
CA THR A 32 39.63 -23.50 -43.24
C THR A 32 38.92 -22.27 -42.70
N ILE A 33 38.85 -21.20 -43.46
CA ILE A 33 38.14 -19.95 -43.05
C ILE A 33 36.65 -20.19 -42.84
N VAL A 34 36.00 -20.92 -43.76
CA VAL A 34 34.58 -21.26 -43.64
C VAL A 34 34.33 -22.14 -42.42
N ALA A 35 35.12 -23.20 -42.23
CA ALA A 35 35.00 -24.08 -41.08
C ALA A 35 35.25 -23.37 -39.73
N HIS A 36 36.16 -22.40 -39.71
CA HIS A 36 36.37 -21.57 -38.52
C HIS A 36 35.18 -20.66 -38.24
N GLY A 37 34.69 -19.96 -39.27
CA GLY A 37 33.51 -19.11 -39.18
C GLY A 37 32.26 -19.85 -38.70
N GLU A 38 32.03 -21.06 -39.21
CA GLU A 38 30.90 -21.91 -38.76
C GLU A 38 31.03 -22.31 -37.30
N ARG A 39 32.23 -22.67 -36.83
CA ARG A 39 32.47 -22.99 -35.41
C ARG A 39 32.26 -21.79 -34.50
N GLU A 40 32.76 -20.61 -34.89
CA GLU A 40 32.55 -19.37 -34.13
C GLU A 40 31.06 -19.00 -34.08
N ALA A 41 30.36 -19.11 -35.21
CA ALA A 41 28.93 -18.83 -35.28
C ALA A 41 28.12 -19.79 -34.37
N ALA A 42 28.46 -21.09 -34.39
CA ALA A 42 27.83 -22.07 -33.52
C ALA A 42 28.08 -21.77 -32.03
N ALA A 43 29.32 -21.49 -31.64
CA ALA A 43 29.66 -21.15 -30.25
C ALA A 43 28.96 -19.87 -29.79
N LYS A 44 28.89 -18.87 -30.65
CA LYS A 44 28.19 -17.60 -30.36
C LYS A 44 26.68 -17.79 -30.21
N LYS A 45 26.08 -18.61 -31.07
CA LYS A 45 24.66 -19.00 -30.98
C LYS A 45 24.37 -19.68 -29.64
N ASP A 46 25.18 -20.66 -29.25
CA ASP A 46 24.98 -21.41 -28.00
C ASP A 46 25.11 -20.49 -26.78
N THR A 47 26.09 -19.58 -26.78
CA THR A 47 26.23 -18.57 -25.73
C THR A 47 25.03 -17.64 -25.64
N LEU A 48 24.54 -17.15 -26.78
CA LEU A 48 23.35 -16.27 -26.82
C LEU A 48 22.10 -17.00 -26.32
N LEU A 49 21.90 -18.26 -26.73
CA LEU A 49 20.78 -19.07 -26.27
C LEU A 49 20.83 -19.34 -24.75
N ALA A 50 22.03 -19.63 -24.22
CA ALA A 50 22.21 -19.81 -22.78
C ALA A 50 21.89 -18.54 -22.01
N GLN A 51 22.41 -17.39 -22.44
CA GLN A 51 22.11 -16.10 -21.83
C GLN A 51 20.61 -15.74 -21.91
N ALA A 52 19.98 -15.97 -23.06
CA ALA A 52 18.55 -15.72 -23.25
C ALA A 52 17.68 -16.57 -22.30
N ARG A 53 18.05 -17.84 -22.09
CA ARG A 53 17.36 -18.74 -21.13
C ARG A 53 17.48 -18.24 -19.71
N ILE A 54 18.68 -17.83 -19.28
CA ILE A 54 18.90 -17.26 -17.93
C ILE A 54 18.05 -16.00 -17.74
N GLN A 55 18.12 -15.07 -18.70
CA GLN A 55 17.33 -13.84 -18.64
C GLN A 55 15.81 -14.09 -18.64
N ALA A 56 15.34 -15.08 -19.40
CA ALA A 56 13.93 -15.45 -19.42
C ALA A 56 13.47 -15.99 -18.06
N GLU A 57 14.26 -16.85 -17.43
CA GLU A 57 13.92 -17.38 -16.09
C GLU A 57 13.96 -16.30 -15.04
N GLU A 58 14.96 -15.40 -15.05
CA GLU A 58 15.00 -14.25 -14.13
C GLU A 58 13.80 -13.31 -14.31
N ARG A 59 13.37 -13.04 -15.56
CA ARG A 59 12.17 -12.22 -15.82
C ARG A 59 10.92 -12.90 -15.30
N LYS A 60 10.79 -14.21 -15.51
CA LYS A 60 9.67 -15.00 -14.97
C LYS A 60 9.63 -14.93 -13.45
N GLN A 61 10.75 -15.15 -12.77
CA GLN A 61 10.82 -15.10 -11.31
C GLN A 61 10.48 -13.70 -10.78
N ARG A 62 11.00 -12.64 -11.40
CA ARG A 62 10.61 -11.26 -11.05
C ARG A 62 9.13 -11.02 -11.23
N ALA A 63 8.54 -11.44 -12.34
CA ALA A 63 7.11 -11.28 -12.60
C ALA A 63 6.24 -12.00 -11.54
N LEU A 64 6.60 -13.24 -11.19
CA LEU A 64 5.91 -14.00 -10.13
C LEU A 64 6.01 -13.33 -8.76
N THR A 65 7.19 -12.81 -8.42
CA THR A 65 7.41 -12.09 -7.16
C THR A 65 6.56 -10.82 -7.10
N ILE A 66 6.56 -10.02 -8.16
CA ILE A 66 5.76 -8.78 -8.26
C ILE A 66 4.27 -9.11 -8.15
N ALA A 67 3.78 -10.10 -8.91
CA ALA A 67 2.38 -10.51 -8.84
C ALA A 67 1.97 -10.99 -7.44
N GLY A 68 2.85 -11.72 -6.75
CA GLY A 68 2.62 -12.15 -5.36
C GLY A 68 2.61 -10.99 -4.36
N LEU A 69 3.42 -9.96 -4.57
CA LEU A 69 3.41 -8.75 -3.75
C LEU A 69 2.14 -7.93 -4.00
N ASP A 70 1.74 -7.77 -5.26
CA ASP A 70 0.53 -7.03 -5.63
C ASP A 70 -0.73 -7.71 -5.07
N ALA A 71 -0.81 -9.03 -5.15
CA ALA A 71 -1.92 -9.76 -4.54
C ALA A 71 -1.99 -9.55 -3.02
N ARG A 72 -0.87 -9.62 -2.30
CA ARG A 72 -0.83 -9.34 -0.85
C ARG A 72 -1.21 -7.91 -0.53
N LYS A 73 -0.75 -6.93 -1.32
CA LYS A 73 -1.11 -5.52 -1.17
C LYS A 73 -2.60 -5.30 -1.34
N GLN A 74 -3.23 -5.94 -2.34
CA GLN A 74 -4.68 -5.84 -2.56
C GLN A 74 -5.48 -6.44 -1.39
N ILE A 75 -5.05 -7.58 -0.87
CA ILE A 75 -5.70 -8.21 0.30
C ILE A 75 -5.57 -7.30 1.53
N LEU A 76 -4.40 -6.71 1.76
CA LEU A 76 -4.20 -5.78 2.87
C LEU A 76 -5.09 -4.54 2.74
N ALA A 77 -5.10 -3.93 1.56
CA ALA A 77 -5.95 -2.77 1.30
C ALA A 77 -7.46 -3.07 1.50
N ALA A 78 -7.92 -4.26 1.09
CA ALA A 78 -9.28 -4.70 1.33
C ALA A 78 -9.59 -4.89 2.82
N LYS A 79 -8.64 -5.43 3.59
CA LYS A 79 -8.77 -5.56 5.05
C LYS A 79 -8.82 -4.19 5.75
N GLU A 80 -7.95 -3.27 5.36
CA GLU A 80 -7.94 -1.89 5.88
C GLU A 80 -9.26 -1.18 5.57
N ALA A 81 -9.80 -1.34 4.37
CA ALA A 81 -11.10 -0.77 4.00
C ALA A 81 -12.25 -1.33 4.84
N LEU A 82 -12.26 -2.63 5.15
CA LEU A 82 -13.26 -3.24 6.03
C LEU A 82 -13.16 -2.74 7.47
N ILE A 83 -11.96 -2.57 7.99
CA ILE A 83 -11.75 -2.00 9.33
C ILE A 83 -12.29 -0.56 9.36
N GLU A 84 -11.93 0.28 8.37
CA GLU A 84 -12.41 1.66 8.28
C GLU A 84 -13.92 1.73 8.19
N ASP A 85 -14.54 0.89 7.36
CA ASP A 85 -16.00 0.80 7.24
C ASP A 85 -16.66 0.40 8.58
N THR A 86 -16.05 -0.51 9.32
CA THR A 86 -16.53 -0.92 10.65
C THR A 86 -16.53 0.25 11.64
N PHE A 87 -15.47 1.06 11.67
CA PHE A 87 -15.41 2.27 12.51
C PHE A 87 -16.44 3.31 12.06
N ASN A 88 -16.62 3.51 10.75
CA ASN A 88 -17.61 4.43 10.22
C ASN A 88 -19.03 3.98 10.55
N GLN A 89 -19.33 2.69 10.43
CA GLN A 89 -20.64 2.15 10.83
C GLN A 89 -20.88 2.28 12.33
N ALA A 90 -19.86 2.07 13.17
CA ALA A 90 -19.97 2.27 14.61
C ALA A 90 -20.29 3.75 14.94
N LEU A 91 -19.61 4.68 14.27
CA LEU A 91 -19.88 6.11 14.43
C LEU A 91 -21.30 6.47 13.98
N SER A 92 -21.76 5.96 12.85
CA SER A 92 -23.14 6.18 12.38
C SER A 92 -24.17 5.66 13.39
N ARG A 93 -23.96 4.46 13.93
CA ARG A 93 -24.85 3.89 14.96
C ARG A 93 -24.89 4.73 16.23
N LEU A 94 -23.77 5.32 16.64
CA LEU A 94 -23.72 6.24 17.78
C LEU A 94 -24.50 7.54 17.53
N GLN A 95 -24.49 8.02 16.27
CA GLN A 95 -25.25 9.22 15.87
C GLN A 95 -26.77 8.95 15.80
N GLU A 96 -27.16 7.72 15.42
CA GLU A 96 -28.55 7.30 15.27
C GLU A 96 -29.20 6.84 16.57
N LEU A 97 -28.51 6.93 17.70
CA LEU A 97 -29.08 6.60 19.00
C LEU A 97 -30.31 7.48 19.29
N ASP A 98 -31.37 6.84 19.77
CA ASP A 98 -32.50 7.59 20.29
C ASP A 98 -32.09 8.45 21.51
N ARG A 99 -32.90 9.47 21.81
CA ARG A 99 -32.61 10.46 22.85
C ARG A 99 -32.27 9.84 24.19
N GLU A 100 -32.97 8.79 24.60
CA GLU A 100 -32.79 8.17 25.91
C GLU A 100 -31.44 7.43 25.98
N LYS A 101 -31.15 6.59 25.01
CA LYS A 101 -29.87 5.86 24.93
C LYS A 101 -28.68 6.80 24.74
N TYR A 102 -28.87 7.86 23.97
CA TYR A 102 -27.84 8.88 23.81
C TYR A 102 -27.53 9.55 25.16
N ARG A 103 -28.55 9.93 25.94
CA ARG A 103 -28.41 10.54 27.27
C ARG A 103 -27.74 9.57 28.25
N GLU A 104 -28.11 8.28 28.23
CA GLU A 104 -27.46 7.25 29.06
C GLU A 104 -25.98 7.12 28.78
N LEU A 105 -25.57 7.20 27.49
CA LEU A 105 -24.17 7.14 27.08
C LEU A 105 -23.42 8.42 27.45
N ILE A 106 -23.98 9.59 27.18
CA ILE A 106 -23.32 10.88 27.33
C ILE A 106 -23.20 11.31 28.81
N PHE A 107 -24.17 10.95 29.63
CA PHE A 107 -24.19 11.33 31.04
C PHE A 107 -22.89 10.99 31.79
N PRO A 108 -22.44 9.72 31.83
CA PRO A 108 -21.19 9.38 32.51
C PRO A 108 -19.97 10.02 31.83
N MET A 109 -20.01 10.22 30.50
CA MET A 109 -18.91 10.85 29.77
C MET A 109 -18.73 12.33 30.19
N ILE A 110 -19.83 13.07 30.35
CA ILE A 110 -19.78 14.47 30.85
C ILE A 110 -19.22 14.49 32.26
N LEU A 111 -19.71 13.63 33.16
CA LEU A 111 -19.24 13.60 34.56
C LEU A 111 -17.73 13.28 34.65
N ALA A 112 -17.23 12.42 33.77
CA ALA A 112 -15.81 12.08 33.71
C ALA A 112 -14.95 13.20 33.10
N ALA A 113 -15.47 13.89 32.11
CA ALA A 113 -14.74 14.93 31.37
C ALA A 113 -14.76 16.29 32.10
N ALA A 114 -15.82 16.63 32.80
CA ALA A 114 -15.95 17.88 33.54
C ALA A 114 -14.88 17.95 34.64
N GLN A 115 -14.10 19.03 34.66
CA GLN A 115 -13.06 19.26 35.65
C GLN A 115 -13.56 20.08 36.82
N ARG A 116 -14.14 21.23 36.55
CA ARG A 116 -14.62 22.21 37.55
C ARG A 116 -16.13 22.12 37.78
N GLY A 117 -16.87 21.72 36.72
CA GLY A 117 -18.32 21.63 36.72
C GLY A 117 -19.02 22.98 36.45
N ASP A 118 -18.31 23.94 35.86
CA ASP A 118 -18.82 25.22 35.35
C ASP A 118 -18.44 25.45 33.89
N GLU A 119 -18.14 24.39 33.17
CA GLU A 119 -17.80 24.42 31.76
C GLU A 119 -19.04 24.67 30.90
N GLU A 120 -18.86 25.32 29.76
CA GLU A 120 -19.89 25.41 28.73
C GLU A 120 -19.90 24.13 27.85
N LEU A 121 -21.09 23.58 27.67
CA LEU A 121 -21.32 22.40 26.87
C LEU A 121 -21.70 22.80 25.45
N ILE A 122 -20.84 22.47 24.48
CA ILE A 122 -21.07 22.67 23.04
C ILE A 122 -21.43 21.33 22.42
N VAL A 123 -22.54 21.29 21.69
CA VAL A 123 -23.10 20.08 21.06
C VAL A 123 -23.44 20.34 19.61
N SER A 124 -23.77 19.26 18.85
CA SER A 124 -24.26 19.43 17.49
C SER A 124 -25.66 20.08 17.47
N PRO A 125 -26.01 20.79 16.38
CA PRO A 125 -27.36 21.33 16.21
C PRO A 125 -28.45 20.26 16.34
N ASP A 126 -28.24 19.10 15.74
CA ASP A 126 -29.23 18.00 15.69
C ASP A 126 -29.48 17.35 17.06
N GLN A 127 -28.54 17.48 17.99
CA GLN A 127 -28.62 16.88 19.33
C GLN A 127 -28.87 17.89 20.44
N ARG A 128 -28.96 19.18 20.08
CA ARG A 128 -29.18 20.23 21.07
C ARG A 128 -30.41 19.99 21.94
N ASP A 129 -31.50 19.55 21.35
CA ASP A 129 -32.76 19.28 22.04
C ASP A 129 -32.69 18.07 23.00
N TYR A 130 -31.61 17.28 22.90
CA TYR A 130 -31.37 16.20 23.85
C TYR A 130 -30.90 16.70 25.22
N PHE A 131 -30.46 17.95 25.31
CA PHE A 131 -29.95 18.59 26.52
C PHE A 131 -30.96 19.62 27.10
N ASP A 132 -32.17 19.16 27.43
CA ASP A 132 -33.16 20.01 28.06
C ASP A 132 -32.78 20.33 29.50
N THR A 133 -33.52 21.27 30.10
CA THR A 133 -33.28 21.78 31.46
C THR A 133 -33.21 20.64 32.50
N SER A 134 -34.11 19.65 32.38
CA SER A 134 -34.14 18.53 33.34
C SER A 134 -32.91 17.65 33.27
N PHE A 135 -32.37 17.42 32.07
CA PHE A 135 -31.15 16.65 31.89
C PHE A 135 -29.90 17.40 32.37
N LEU A 136 -29.82 18.70 32.09
CA LEU A 136 -28.75 19.56 32.61
C LEU A 136 -28.77 19.64 34.15
N GLU A 137 -29.95 19.74 34.77
CA GLU A 137 -30.07 19.71 36.23
C GLU A 137 -29.57 18.37 36.79
N LYS A 138 -29.92 17.25 36.17
CA LYS A 138 -29.44 15.93 36.57
C LYS A 138 -27.90 15.80 36.50
N ILE A 139 -27.29 16.34 35.43
CA ILE A 139 -25.83 16.42 35.30
C ILE A 139 -25.23 17.26 36.42
N ASN A 140 -25.77 18.45 36.63
CA ASN A 140 -25.26 19.40 37.62
C ASN A 140 -25.40 18.88 39.04
N GLU A 141 -26.50 18.23 39.39
CA GLU A 141 -26.64 17.52 40.67
C GLU A 141 -25.59 16.43 40.86
N ALA A 142 -25.33 15.63 39.86
CA ALA A 142 -24.34 14.56 39.94
C ALA A 142 -22.92 15.12 40.11
N LEU A 143 -22.60 16.24 39.44
CA LEU A 143 -21.33 16.93 39.60
C LEU A 143 -21.17 17.53 41.00
N ARG A 144 -22.23 18.12 41.57
CA ARG A 144 -22.21 18.61 42.99
C ARG A 144 -21.95 17.47 43.96
N ARG A 145 -22.55 16.30 43.74
CA ARG A 145 -22.27 15.11 44.58
C ARG A 145 -20.81 14.62 44.46
N GLN A 146 -20.13 14.95 43.37
CA GLN A 146 -18.69 14.68 43.18
C GLN A 146 -17.80 15.82 43.74
N GLY A 147 -18.35 16.84 44.39
CA GLY A 147 -17.61 17.99 44.91
C GLY A 147 -17.22 19.03 43.86
N LYS A 148 -17.81 18.97 42.66
CA LYS A 148 -17.64 20.00 41.62
C LYS A 148 -18.73 21.05 41.71
N LYS A 149 -18.61 22.19 40.98
CA LYS A 149 -19.58 23.30 41.05
C LYS A 149 -21.01 22.92 40.66
N GLY A 150 -21.17 22.09 39.63
CA GLY A 150 -22.49 21.69 39.10
C GLY A 150 -23.26 22.87 38.49
N GLU A 151 -22.58 23.62 37.63
CA GLU A 151 -23.06 24.80 36.90
C GLU A 151 -22.82 24.70 35.40
N ILE A 152 -22.76 23.46 34.86
CA ILE A 152 -22.64 23.24 33.40
C ILE A 152 -23.89 23.81 32.72
N ALA A 153 -23.67 24.59 31.68
CA ALA A 153 -24.71 25.17 30.84
C ALA A 153 -24.44 24.89 29.36
N LEU A 154 -25.51 24.80 28.54
CA LEU A 154 -25.38 24.77 27.10
C LEU A 154 -24.77 26.07 26.56
N ALA A 155 -23.76 26.01 25.76
CA ALA A 155 -23.23 27.14 25.02
C ALA A 155 -24.29 27.74 24.08
N GLY A 156 -24.19 29.06 23.84
CA GLY A 156 -25.05 29.74 22.86
C GLY A 156 -24.80 29.25 21.41
N GLU A 157 -23.59 28.79 21.14
CA GLU A 157 -23.18 28.24 19.84
C GLU A 157 -23.36 26.73 19.78
N THR A 158 -23.46 26.22 18.55
CA THR A 158 -23.39 24.78 18.21
C THR A 158 -22.25 24.56 17.25
N ARG A 159 -21.73 23.33 17.20
CA ARG A 159 -20.69 22.91 16.21
C ARG A 159 -21.14 21.67 15.44
N PRO A 160 -20.70 21.49 14.20
CA PRO A 160 -21.00 20.29 13.42
C PRO A 160 -20.20 19.10 13.93
N LEU A 161 -20.62 18.53 15.08
CA LEU A 161 -20.02 17.34 15.67
C LEU A 161 -20.72 16.08 15.15
N LYS A 162 -19.97 15.00 15.01
CA LYS A 162 -20.52 13.67 14.73
C LYS A 162 -21.01 12.98 16.01
N GLY A 163 -21.77 13.72 16.84
CA GLY A 163 -22.21 13.29 18.16
C GLY A 163 -21.14 13.51 19.24
N GLY A 164 -21.53 13.29 20.49
CA GLY A 164 -20.71 13.64 21.62
C GLY A 164 -20.81 15.13 21.96
N PHE A 165 -19.77 15.69 22.57
CA PHE A 165 -19.77 17.07 23.04
C PHE A 165 -18.36 17.65 23.14
N VAL A 166 -18.28 18.98 23.27
CA VAL A 166 -17.07 19.70 23.67
C VAL A 166 -17.38 20.44 24.97
N LEU A 167 -16.51 20.31 25.96
CA LEU A 167 -16.56 21.16 27.18
C LEU A 167 -15.55 22.27 27.04
N ARG A 168 -16.01 23.51 27.24
CA ARG A 168 -15.18 24.72 27.21
C ARG A 168 -15.08 25.36 28.60
N ALA A 169 -13.84 25.52 29.06
CA ALA A 169 -13.50 26.21 30.29
C ALA A 169 -12.62 27.42 29.99
N GLY A 170 -13.21 28.58 29.75
CA GLY A 170 -12.50 29.77 29.28
C GLY A 170 -11.89 29.56 27.89
N GLU A 171 -10.56 29.58 27.80
CA GLU A 171 -9.83 29.37 26.53
C GLU A 171 -9.49 27.89 26.26
N VAL A 172 -9.77 26.99 27.19
CA VAL A 172 -9.45 25.57 27.08
C VAL A 172 -10.68 24.80 26.67
N GLU A 173 -10.53 23.91 25.67
CA GLU A 173 -11.59 23.05 25.20
C GLU A 173 -11.19 21.56 25.30
N PHE A 174 -12.11 20.77 25.80
CA PHE A 174 -12.00 19.31 25.90
C PHE A 174 -12.95 18.68 24.90
N ASN A 175 -12.38 18.18 23.80
CA ASN A 175 -13.16 17.56 22.72
C ASN A 175 -13.47 16.09 23.05
N ASN A 176 -14.73 15.83 23.36
CA ASN A 176 -15.30 14.51 23.61
C ASN A 176 -16.32 14.11 22.54
N SER A 177 -16.15 14.59 21.31
CA SER A 177 -16.94 14.13 20.17
C SER A 177 -16.61 12.66 19.85
N PHE A 178 -17.59 11.91 19.36
CA PHE A 178 -17.43 10.48 19.12
C PHE A 178 -16.33 10.18 18.10
N ASP A 179 -16.20 10.99 17.06
CA ASP A 179 -15.12 10.86 16.07
C ASP A 179 -13.73 11.09 16.67
N SER A 180 -13.58 12.07 17.56
CA SER A 180 -12.33 12.32 18.28
C SER A 180 -11.98 11.17 19.23
N LEU A 181 -12.95 10.66 19.97
CA LEU A 181 -12.75 9.54 20.90
C LEU A 181 -12.39 8.25 20.16
N LEU A 182 -13.08 7.94 19.07
CA LEU A 182 -12.76 6.77 18.23
C LEU A 182 -11.37 6.90 17.64
N ARG A 183 -10.99 8.08 17.15
CA ARG A 183 -9.65 8.33 16.61
C ARG A 183 -8.56 8.16 17.66
N MET A 184 -8.74 8.72 18.84
CA MET A 184 -7.77 8.58 19.95
C MET A 184 -7.61 7.15 20.44
N ARG A 185 -8.66 6.34 20.35
CA ARG A 185 -8.65 4.94 20.80
C ARG A 185 -8.46 3.93 19.68
N ARG A 186 -8.27 4.40 18.44
CA ARG A 186 -8.15 3.54 17.26
C ARG A 186 -7.08 2.47 17.45
N ASP A 187 -5.88 2.87 17.85
CA ASP A 187 -4.74 1.95 18.01
C ASP A 187 -5.02 0.83 19.04
N LEU A 188 -5.87 1.09 20.02
CA LEU A 188 -6.28 0.08 21.02
C LEU A 188 -7.42 -0.81 20.50
N LEU A 189 -8.33 -0.27 19.69
CA LEU A 189 -9.52 -0.98 19.22
C LEU A 189 -9.26 -1.77 17.93
N GLU A 190 -8.41 -1.27 17.05
CA GLU A 190 -8.16 -1.85 15.75
C GLU A 190 -7.69 -3.33 15.79
N PRO A 191 -6.77 -3.75 16.71
CA PRO A 191 -6.40 -5.15 16.81
C PRO A 191 -7.58 -6.07 17.22
N ALA A 192 -8.46 -5.60 18.08
CA ALA A 192 -9.64 -6.36 18.49
C ALA A 192 -10.65 -6.47 17.35
N VAL A 193 -10.89 -5.37 16.62
CA VAL A 193 -11.77 -5.34 15.43
C VAL A 193 -11.20 -6.25 14.34
N ALA A 194 -9.90 -6.16 14.05
CA ALA A 194 -9.25 -7.03 13.08
C ALA A 194 -9.33 -8.51 13.49
N GLY A 195 -9.18 -8.81 14.77
CA GLY A 195 -9.37 -10.16 15.32
C GLY A 195 -10.79 -10.68 15.08
N MET A 196 -11.81 -9.86 15.29
CA MET A 196 -13.20 -10.25 15.06
C MET A 196 -13.53 -10.42 13.57
N LEU A 197 -12.99 -9.58 12.71
CA LEU A 197 -13.28 -9.61 11.28
C LEU A 197 -12.51 -10.70 10.53
N PHE A 198 -11.31 -11.05 10.96
CA PHE A 198 -10.38 -11.90 10.19
C PHE A 198 -9.86 -13.10 10.96
N ALA A 199 -10.30 -13.35 12.23
CA ALA A 199 -9.99 -14.59 12.93
C ALA A 199 -10.62 -15.77 12.19
N GLN A 200 -9.80 -16.71 11.75
CA GLN A 200 -10.20 -18.05 11.28
C GLN A 200 -10.03 -19.05 12.41
#